data_c4290719f87bcbc03f54b06292107260
#
_entry.id   c4290719f87bcbc03f54b06292107260
#
_cell.length_a   1.000
_cell.length_b   1.000
_cell.length_c   1.000
_cell.angle_alpha   90.00
_cell.angle_beta   90.00
_cell.angle_gamma   90.00
#
_symmetry.space_group_name_H-M   'P 1'
#
loop_
_entity.id
_entity.type
_entity.pdbx_description
1 polymer ?
#
loop_
_entity_poly.entity_id
_entity_poly.type
_entity_poly.pdbx_seq_one_letter_code
_entity_poly.pdbx_strand_id
1 'polypeptide(L)'
;MHFVEAKGILSSNNGMNIYRGCTHGCIYCDSRSNCYGFTHEFEDIEVKANAPQLLEKALKSKRKKCMIGTGAMCDPYLQAEEKLKLTRRCLELIDKYEYGVAIQTKSTRILRDMDILKSINAKAKAVVQMTMTTYDETLCKILEPNVSTTHERFEALMQFKKAGIPTVVWLTPILPFINDTKENINGILDYCMEAGVKGIICISICIDVFFLKP
;
A
#
# COMPACT_ATOMS: atom_id res chain seq x y z
N MET A 1 15.12 -3.19 -12.48
CA MET A 1 15.27 -2.57 -11.14
C MET A 1 16.64 -1.94 -11.04
N HIS A 2 16.71 -0.67 -10.66
CA HIS A 2 17.94 0.08 -10.46
C HIS A 2 17.92 0.88 -9.16
N PHE A 3 19.10 1.23 -8.63
CA PHE A 3 19.23 1.94 -7.37
C PHE A 3 19.55 3.40 -7.62
N VAL A 4 18.96 4.28 -6.80
CA VAL A 4 19.20 5.72 -6.84
C VAL A 4 19.47 6.27 -5.45
N GLU A 5 20.24 7.35 -5.41
CA GLU A 5 20.41 8.18 -4.23
C GLU A 5 19.40 9.32 -4.25
N ALA A 6 18.38 9.23 -3.40
CA ALA A 6 17.35 10.25 -3.30
C ALA A 6 17.81 11.46 -2.48
N LYS A 7 17.22 12.64 -2.76
CA LYS A 7 17.47 13.87 -1.98
C LYS A 7 16.54 14.01 -0.77
N GLY A 8 15.43 13.30 -0.75
CA GLY A 8 14.45 13.32 0.33
C GLY A 8 13.54 12.07 0.28
N ILE A 9 12.89 11.78 1.40
CA ILE A 9 12.05 10.58 1.54
C ILE A 9 10.62 10.91 1.96
N LEU A 10 10.41 11.95 2.77
CA LEU A 10 9.08 12.34 3.21
C LEU A 10 8.54 13.51 2.39
N SER A 11 7.29 13.41 1.96
CA SER A 11 6.53 14.52 1.40
C SER A 11 6.11 15.52 2.50
N SER A 12 5.54 16.66 2.10
CA SER A 12 4.97 17.65 3.02
C SER A 12 3.91 17.04 3.94
N ASN A 13 3.15 16.05 3.46
CA ASN A 13 2.10 15.34 4.20
C ASN A 13 2.61 14.06 4.86
N ASN A 14 3.93 13.92 5.05
CA ASN A 14 4.57 12.75 5.65
C ASN A 14 4.39 11.44 4.88
N GLY A 15 4.11 11.50 3.59
CA GLY A 15 4.10 10.33 2.72
C GLY A 15 5.54 9.87 2.43
N MET A 16 5.78 8.57 2.53
CA MET A 16 7.06 7.92 2.27
C MET A 16 6.93 6.97 1.07
N ASN A 17 7.76 7.16 0.05
CA ASN A 17 7.87 6.24 -1.08
C ASN A 17 9.32 5.76 -1.21
N ILE A 18 9.58 4.53 -0.80
CA ILE A 18 10.90 3.87 -0.86
C ILE A 18 11.21 3.46 -2.30
N TYR A 19 10.17 3.04 -3.01
CA TYR A 19 10.22 2.58 -4.39
C TYR A 19 9.45 3.54 -5.30
N ARG A 20 9.81 3.53 -6.59
CA ARG A 20 9.08 4.20 -7.65
C ARG A 20 8.96 3.24 -8.82
N GLY A 21 7.76 3.12 -9.40
CA GLY A 21 7.39 2.02 -10.28
C GLY A 21 6.89 0.82 -9.50
N CYS A 22 6.27 -0.15 -10.18
CA CYS A 22 5.62 -1.28 -9.53
C CYS A 22 5.52 -2.49 -10.45
N THR A 23 5.77 -3.69 -9.93
CA THR A 23 5.68 -4.96 -10.66
C THR A 23 4.37 -5.72 -10.41
N HIS A 24 3.43 -5.15 -9.67
CA HIS A 24 2.13 -5.79 -9.39
C HIS A 24 1.27 -5.99 -10.64
N GLY A 25 1.50 -5.20 -11.69
CA GLY A 25 0.83 -5.40 -12.98
C GLY A 25 -0.65 -5.04 -13.00
N CYS A 26 -1.16 -4.29 -12.00
CA CYS A 26 -2.56 -3.87 -11.99
C CYS A 26 -2.91 -3.13 -13.28
N ILE A 27 -3.91 -3.63 -14.03
CA ILE A 27 -4.24 -3.09 -15.36
C ILE A 27 -4.86 -1.70 -15.33
N TYR A 28 -5.43 -1.31 -14.18
CA TYR A 28 -6.07 0.00 -13.94
C TYR A 28 -5.15 1.01 -13.26
N CYS A 29 -3.85 0.72 -13.11
CA CYS A 29 -2.94 1.54 -12.28
C CYS A 29 -2.71 2.92 -12.90
N ASP A 30 -3.20 3.96 -12.23
CA ASP A 30 -3.03 5.35 -12.62
C ASP A 30 -1.60 5.86 -12.44
N SER A 31 -0.82 5.23 -11.55
CA SER A 31 0.60 5.58 -11.33
C SER A 31 1.48 5.37 -12.57
N ARG A 32 0.96 4.69 -13.62
CA ARG A 32 1.58 4.60 -14.96
C ARG A 32 1.41 5.85 -15.79
N SER A 33 0.54 6.76 -15.38
CA SER A 33 0.22 7.97 -16.14
C SER A 33 1.45 8.86 -16.33
N ASN A 34 1.52 9.49 -17.49
CA ASN A 34 2.58 10.45 -17.86
C ASN A 34 2.72 11.62 -16.88
N CYS A 35 1.64 11.95 -16.13
CA CYS A 35 1.68 13.02 -15.12
C CYS A 35 2.68 12.76 -13.99
N TYR A 36 3.07 11.50 -13.75
CA TYR A 36 4.07 11.13 -12.75
C TYR A 36 5.51 11.22 -13.27
N GLY A 37 5.70 11.54 -14.55
CA GLY A 37 7.01 11.85 -15.14
C GLY A 37 8.02 10.70 -15.05
N PHE A 38 7.60 9.47 -15.36
CA PHE A 38 8.52 8.36 -15.52
C PHE A 38 9.36 8.56 -16.78
N THR A 39 10.67 8.38 -16.65
CA THR A 39 11.65 8.44 -17.74
C THR A 39 12.17 7.05 -18.14
N HIS A 40 11.65 6.01 -17.51
CA HIS A 40 11.96 4.60 -17.70
C HIS A 40 10.68 3.77 -17.65
N GLU A 41 10.77 2.48 -18.02
CA GLU A 41 9.64 1.56 -17.92
C GLU A 41 9.13 1.50 -16.48
N PHE A 42 7.79 1.47 -16.31
CA PHE A 42 7.15 1.49 -14.98
C PHE A 42 7.53 0.27 -14.12
N GLU A 43 7.81 -0.86 -14.75
CA GLU A 43 8.24 -2.11 -14.13
C GLU A 43 9.74 -2.14 -13.78
N ASP A 44 10.53 -1.23 -14.32
CA ASP A 44 11.91 -1.03 -13.92
C ASP A 44 11.96 -0.20 -12.64
N ILE A 45 11.78 -0.87 -11.50
CA ILE A 45 11.62 -0.23 -10.20
C ILE A 45 12.86 0.57 -9.83
N GLU A 46 12.67 1.85 -9.57
CA GLU A 46 13.67 2.72 -8.93
C GLU A 46 13.65 2.48 -7.42
N VAL A 47 14.78 2.10 -6.85
CA VAL A 47 14.98 1.80 -5.43
C VAL A 47 15.80 2.91 -4.79
N LYS A 48 15.24 3.63 -3.83
CA LYS A 48 15.98 4.64 -3.06
C LYS A 48 16.87 3.97 -2.03
N ALA A 49 18.13 3.72 -2.41
CA ALA A 49 19.09 2.97 -1.59
C ALA A 49 19.34 3.61 -0.21
N ASN A 50 19.31 4.93 -0.16
CA ASN A 50 19.52 5.74 1.04
C ASN A 50 18.22 6.07 1.81
N ALA A 51 17.09 5.41 1.50
CA ALA A 51 15.81 5.70 2.14
C ALA A 51 15.84 5.63 3.68
N PRO A 52 16.45 4.61 4.33
CA PRO A 52 16.51 4.55 5.78
C PRO A 52 17.29 5.72 6.38
N GLN A 53 18.42 6.11 5.80
CA GLN A 53 19.26 7.22 6.28
C GLN A 53 18.51 8.56 6.18
N LEU A 54 17.83 8.79 5.07
CA LEU A 54 17.00 9.98 4.86
C LEU A 54 15.84 10.03 5.84
N LEU A 55 15.18 8.87 6.07
CA LEU A 55 14.09 8.77 7.02
C LEU A 55 14.58 9.08 8.44
N GLU A 56 15.67 8.46 8.88
CA GLU A 56 16.22 8.72 10.21
C GLU A 56 16.54 10.20 10.43
N LYS A 57 17.18 10.84 9.44
CA LYS A 57 17.45 12.29 9.47
C LYS A 57 16.15 13.10 9.56
N ALA A 58 15.14 12.75 8.79
CA ALA A 58 13.84 13.43 8.80
C ALA A 58 13.12 13.27 10.14
N LEU A 59 13.07 12.05 10.71
CA LEU A 59 12.42 11.78 11.98
C LEU A 59 13.10 12.52 13.15
N LYS A 60 14.43 12.60 13.17
CA LYS A 60 15.21 13.36 14.17
C LYS A 60 14.91 14.85 14.13
N SER A 61 14.68 15.42 12.95
CA SER A 61 14.45 16.86 12.77
C SER A 61 13.03 17.32 13.03
N LYS A 62 12.06 16.41 13.07
CA LYS A 62 10.64 16.76 13.28
C LYS A 62 10.36 17.20 14.72
N ARG A 63 9.69 18.36 14.85
CA ARG A 63 9.29 18.91 16.16
C ARG A 63 8.08 18.21 16.79
N LYS A 64 7.22 17.57 15.97
CA LYS A 64 5.98 16.89 16.42
C LYS A 64 5.91 15.51 15.83
N LYS A 65 5.45 14.54 16.63
CA LYS A 65 5.14 13.19 16.16
C LYS A 65 3.95 13.24 15.20
N CYS A 66 3.95 12.35 14.23
CA CYS A 66 2.91 12.24 13.21
C CYS A 66 2.79 10.81 12.71
N MET A 67 1.78 10.55 11.90
CA MET A 67 1.69 9.31 11.12
C MET A 67 2.56 9.44 9.87
N ILE A 68 3.33 8.41 9.58
CA ILE A 68 4.06 8.26 8.31
C ILE A 68 3.21 7.39 7.39
N GLY A 69 2.79 7.94 6.26
CA GLY A 69 2.02 7.21 5.26
C GLY A 69 2.92 6.56 4.22
N THR A 70 2.63 5.34 3.77
CA THR A 70 3.33 4.70 2.64
C THR A 70 2.40 3.80 1.85
N GLY A 71 2.72 3.54 0.59
CA GLY A 71 1.97 2.66 -0.29
C GLY A 71 1.03 3.37 -1.29
N ALA A 72 0.91 4.70 -1.24
CA ALA A 72 0.00 5.43 -2.12
C ALA A 72 0.45 5.43 -3.59
N MET A 73 1.74 5.52 -3.87
CA MET A 73 2.30 5.60 -5.22
C MET A 73 2.93 4.30 -5.71
N CYS A 74 3.44 3.51 -4.79
CA CYS A 74 4.07 2.23 -5.06
C CYS A 74 3.88 1.35 -3.84
N ASP A 75 3.54 0.09 -4.05
CA ASP A 75 3.38 -0.85 -2.94
C ASP A 75 4.71 -1.05 -2.20
N PRO A 76 4.76 -0.87 -0.88
CA PRO A 76 5.98 -1.07 -0.10
C PRO A 76 6.37 -2.53 0.06
N TYR A 77 5.51 -3.47 -0.34
CA TYR A 77 5.74 -4.92 -0.25
C TYR A 77 5.78 -5.59 -1.63
N LEU A 78 6.51 -4.95 -2.56
CA LEU A 78 6.89 -5.56 -3.82
C LEU A 78 7.67 -6.86 -3.61
N GLN A 79 7.73 -7.73 -4.62
CA GLN A 79 8.53 -8.95 -4.55
C GLN A 79 10.00 -8.66 -4.21
N ALA A 80 10.57 -7.56 -4.71
CA ALA A 80 11.93 -7.14 -4.41
C ALA A 80 12.18 -6.91 -2.92
N GLU A 81 11.15 -6.50 -2.15
CA GLU A 81 11.23 -6.22 -0.71
C GLU A 81 11.57 -7.46 0.11
N GLU A 82 11.32 -8.68 -0.39
CA GLU A 82 11.72 -9.92 0.28
C GLU A 82 13.23 -9.98 0.50
N LYS A 83 14.00 -9.49 -0.47
CA LYS A 83 15.47 -9.45 -0.44
C LYS A 83 16.00 -8.14 0.13
N LEU A 84 15.44 -7.01 -0.28
CA LEU A 84 15.93 -5.67 0.05
C LEU A 84 15.65 -5.27 1.50
N LYS A 85 14.50 -5.65 2.04
CA LYS A 85 14.05 -5.36 3.43
C LYS A 85 14.13 -3.87 3.79
N LEU A 86 13.99 -2.97 2.81
CA LEU A 86 14.07 -1.53 3.04
C LEU A 86 12.84 -1.01 3.78
N THR A 87 11.64 -1.54 3.47
CA THR A 87 10.41 -1.23 4.20
C THR A 87 10.55 -1.61 5.67
N ARG A 88 11.03 -2.84 5.96
CA ARG A 88 11.29 -3.27 7.33
C ARG A 88 12.26 -2.34 8.06
N ARG A 89 13.38 -2.00 7.45
CA ARG A 89 14.37 -1.07 8.04
C ARG A 89 13.77 0.31 8.33
N CYS A 90 12.89 0.80 7.44
CA CYS A 90 12.17 2.05 7.69
C CYS A 90 11.17 1.92 8.85
N LEU A 91 10.47 0.79 8.97
CA LEU A 91 9.57 0.52 10.10
C LEU A 91 10.32 0.46 11.43
N GLU A 92 11.50 -0.16 11.47
CA GLU A 92 12.36 -0.19 12.66
C GLU A 92 12.77 1.21 13.11
N LEU A 93 13.01 2.13 12.18
CA LEU A 93 13.27 3.53 12.50
C LEU A 93 12.02 4.26 13.00
N ILE A 94 10.86 4.02 12.38
CA ILE A 94 9.57 4.57 12.81
C ILE A 94 9.27 4.13 14.26
N ASP A 95 9.49 2.86 14.57
CA ASP A 95 9.35 2.31 15.92
C ASP A 95 10.34 2.91 16.92
N LYS A 96 11.62 2.96 16.55
CA LYS A 96 12.72 3.54 17.37
C LYS A 96 12.43 4.98 17.76
N TYR A 97 11.89 5.76 16.83
CA TYR A 97 11.59 7.17 17.06
C TYR A 97 10.13 7.41 17.46
N GLU A 98 9.35 6.37 17.77
CA GLU A 98 7.97 6.45 18.27
C GLU A 98 7.05 7.31 17.41
N TYR A 99 7.11 7.10 16.08
CA TYR A 99 6.17 7.66 15.13
C TYR A 99 5.08 6.63 14.82
N GLY A 100 3.90 7.10 14.42
CA GLY A 100 2.86 6.23 13.89
C GLY A 100 3.10 5.90 12.41
N VAL A 101 2.46 4.84 11.93
CA VAL A 101 2.52 4.42 10.53
C VAL A 101 1.16 4.05 9.97
N ALA A 102 0.90 4.45 8.73
CA ALA A 102 -0.23 4.00 7.94
C ALA A 102 0.30 3.38 6.64
N ILE A 103 0.12 2.07 6.46
CA ILE A 103 0.68 1.33 5.33
C ILE A 103 -0.44 0.85 4.43
N GLN A 104 -0.43 1.32 3.18
CA GLN A 104 -1.31 0.83 2.14
C GLN A 104 -0.59 -0.24 1.31
N THR A 105 -1.23 -1.38 1.10
CA THR A 105 -0.66 -2.48 0.31
C THR A 105 -1.75 -3.40 -0.26
N LYS A 106 -1.40 -4.14 -1.30
CA LYS A 106 -2.15 -5.28 -1.85
C LYS A 106 -1.48 -6.62 -1.52
N SER A 107 -0.40 -6.60 -0.75
CA SER A 107 0.46 -7.76 -0.55
C SER A 107 0.36 -8.32 0.86
N THR A 108 0.15 -9.63 0.97
CA THR A 108 0.21 -10.35 2.25
C THR A 108 1.62 -10.46 2.82
N ARG A 109 2.65 -10.07 2.06
CA ARG A 109 4.05 -9.97 2.54
C ARG A 109 4.20 -9.03 3.74
N ILE A 110 3.26 -8.11 3.96
CA ILE A 110 3.21 -7.25 5.15
C ILE A 110 3.16 -8.06 6.46
N LEU A 111 2.66 -9.29 6.43
CA LEU A 111 2.61 -10.18 7.60
C LEU A 111 4.02 -10.51 8.14
N ARG A 112 5.06 -10.46 7.29
CA ARG A 112 6.47 -10.60 7.71
C ARG A 112 6.85 -9.61 8.80
N ASP A 113 6.25 -8.41 8.77
CA ASP A 113 6.59 -7.30 9.65
C ASP A 113 5.57 -7.10 10.79
N MET A 114 4.77 -8.15 11.09
CA MET A 114 3.76 -8.14 12.15
C MET A 114 4.33 -7.77 13.54
N ASP A 115 5.53 -8.23 13.85
CA ASP A 115 6.22 -7.98 15.10
C ASP A 115 6.48 -6.48 15.29
N ILE A 116 7.05 -5.84 14.28
CA ILE A 116 7.37 -4.40 14.34
C ILE A 116 6.10 -3.54 14.30
N LEU A 117 5.07 -3.96 13.54
CA LEU A 117 3.79 -3.26 13.50
C LEU A 117 3.09 -3.31 14.87
N LYS A 118 3.17 -4.43 15.62
CA LYS A 118 2.69 -4.51 17.01
C LYS A 118 3.45 -3.55 17.92
N SER A 119 4.77 -3.47 17.80
CA SER A 119 5.58 -2.56 18.59
C SER A 119 5.20 -1.10 18.33
N ILE A 120 5.09 -0.71 17.06
CA ILE A 120 4.64 0.64 16.68
C ILE A 120 3.23 0.94 17.20
N ASN A 121 2.31 -0.03 17.09
CA ASN A 121 0.94 0.15 17.54
C ASN A 121 0.83 0.35 19.05
N ALA A 122 1.71 -0.27 19.82
CA ALA A 122 1.77 -0.12 21.28
C ALA A 122 2.31 1.24 21.74
N LYS A 123 3.26 1.84 20.99
CA LYS A 123 3.93 3.10 21.34
C LYS A 123 3.23 4.33 20.78
N ALA A 124 2.75 4.21 19.55
CA ALA A 124 2.11 5.29 18.81
C ALA A 124 0.82 4.77 18.16
N LYS A 125 0.81 4.50 16.86
CA LYS A 125 -0.28 3.85 16.16
C LYS A 125 0.21 3.21 14.85
N ALA A 126 -0.18 1.97 14.59
CA ALA A 126 -0.04 1.35 13.28
C ALA A 126 -1.44 1.12 12.68
N VAL A 127 -1.63 1.49 11.41
CA VAL A 127 -2.85 1.22 10.66
C VAL A 127 -2.46 0.52 9.37
N VAL A 128 -2.97 -0.68 9.16
CA VAL A 128 -2.80 -1.39 7.89
C VAL A 128 -3.99 -1.08 7.00
N GLN A 129 -3.69 -0.63 5.79
CA GLN A 129 -4.66 -0.26 4.78
C GLN A 129 -4.56 -1.27 3.63
N MET A 130 -5.52 -2.19 3.56
CA MET A 130 -5.53 -3.23 2.54
C MET A 130 -6.43 -2.80 1.38
N THR A 131 -5.89 -2.80 0.16
CA THR A 131 -6.72 -2.57 -1.02
C THR A 131 -7.40 -3.87 -1.42
N MET A 132 -8.72 -3.82 -1.64
CA MET A 132 -9.52 -4.93 -2.12
C MET A 132 -10.42 -4.40 -3.25
N THR A 133 -10.14 -4.83 -4.48
CA THR A 133 -10.80 -4.30 -5.68
C THR A 133 -11.97 -5.17 -6.10
N THR A 134 -11.83 -6.48 -5.98
CA THR A 134 -12.85 -7.43 -6.40
C THR A 134 -12.96 -8.61 -5.44
N TYR A 135 -14.18 -9.11 -5.23
CA TYR A 135 -14.46 -10.31 -4.44
C TYR A 135 -14.17 -11.59 -5.23
N ASP A 136 -14.42 -11.57 -6.54
CA ASP A 136 -14.17 -12.70 -7.43
C ASP A 136 -12.67 -12.92 -7.65
N GLU A 137 -12.19 -14.11 -7.30
CA GLU A 137 -10.75 -14.49 -7.37
C GLU A 137 -10.23 -14.57 -8.81
N THR A 138 -11.10 -14.97 -9.76
CA THR A 138 -10.72 -15.05 -11.18
C THR A 138 -10.53 -13.65 -11.75
N LEU A 139 -11.49 -12.77 -11.47
CA LEU A 139 -11.40 -11.38 -11.85
C LEU A 139 -10.23 -10.68 -11.14
N CYS A 140 -9.96 -11.01 -9.87
CA CYS A 140 -8.80 -10.49 -9.14
C CYS A 140 -7.49 -10.79 -9.88
N LYS A 141 -7.28 -12.02 -10.32
CA LYS A 141 -6.07 -12.44 -11.05
C LYS A 141 -5.93 -11.76 -12.41
N ILE A 142 -7.05 -11.39 -13.03
CA ILE A 142 -7.05 -10.64 -14.31
C ILE A 142 -6.66 -9.17 -14.06
N LEU A 143 -7.29 -8.54 -13.07
CA LEU A 143 -7.08 -7.12 -12.79
C LEU A 143 -5.74 -6.83 -12.09
N GLU A 144 -5.27 -7.78 -11.27
CA GLU A 144 -4.13 -7.64 -10.37
C GLU A 144 -3.23 -8.90 -10.39
N PRO A 145 -2.56 -9.21 -11.51
CA PRO A 145 -1.98 -10.53 -11.78
C PRO A 145 -0.83 -10.94 -10.83
N ASN A 146 -0.08 -9.99 -10.28
CA ASN A 146 1.14 -10.27 -9.51
C ASN A 146 1.03 -9.85 -8.04
N VAL A 147 -0.17 -9.89 -7.47
CA VAL A 147 -0.40 -9.59 -6.05
C VAL A 147 -1.12 -10.75 -5.36
N SER A 148 -1.25 -10.65 -4.04
CA SER A 148 -2.08 -11.58 -3.27
C SER A 148 -3.53 -11.50 -3.72
N THR A 149 -4.22 -12.63 -3.74
CA THR A 149 -5.65 -12.68 -4.08
C THR A 149 -6.50 -11.99 -3.01
N THR A 150 -7.77 -11.76 -3.31
CA THR A 150 -8.67 -11.11 -2.34
C THR A 150 -8.85 -11.93 -1.08
N HIS A 151 -8.99 -13.26 -1.23
CA HIS A 151 -9.10 -14.15 -0.08
C HIS A 151 -7.82 -14.16 0.78
N GLU A 152 -6.65 -14.21 0.17
CA GLU A 152 -5.38 -14.10 0.91
C GLU A 152 -5.26 -12.77 1.67
N ARG A 153 -5.74 -11.68 1.08
CA ARG A 153 -5.79 -10.37 1.76
C ARG A 153 -6.79 -10.37 2.93
N PHE A 154 -7.94 -11.02 2.77
CA PHE A 154 -8.89 -11.22 3.86
C PHE A 154 -8.27 -12.01 5.02
N GLU A 155 -7.60 -13.11 4.74
CA GLU A 155 -6.88 -13.89 5.75
C GLU A 155 -5.80 -13.04 6.48
N ALA A 156 -5.12 -12.17 5.75
CA ALA A 156 -4.18 -11.23 6.37
C ALA A 156 -4.90 -10.24 7.31
N LEU A 157 -6.06 -9.70 6.91
CA LEU A 157 -6.88 -8.84 7.78
C LEU A 157 -7.31 -9.56 9.06
N MET A 158 -7.67 -10.84 8.98
CA MET A 158 -8.01 -11.68 10.15
C MET A 158 -6.81 -11.85 11.09
N GLN A 159 -5.59 -11.97 10.55
CA GLN A 159 -4.38 -12.02 11.38
C GLN A 159 -4.11 -10.68 12.07
N PHE A 160 -4.31 -9.54 11.39
CA PHE A 160 -4.20 -8.22 12.01
C PHE A 160 -5.26 -7.99 13.08
N LYS A 161 -6.51 -8.46 12.88
CA LYS A 161 -7.56 -8.45 13.90
C LYS A 161 -7.10 -9.19 15.16
N LYS A 162 -6.60 -10.43 15.02
CA LYS A 162 -6.06 -11.23 16.14
C LYS A 162 -4.88 -10.54 16.84
N ALA A 163 -4.09 -9.78 16.09
CA ALA A 163 -2.94 -9.04 16.59
C ALA A 163 -3.31 -7.71 17.27
N GLY A 164 -4.58 -7.28 17.22
CA GLY A 164 -5.05 -6.00 17.75
C GLY A 164 -4.57 -4.78 16.94
N ILE A 165 -4.14 -4.98 15.70
CA ILE A 165 -3.72 -3.90 14.81
C ILE A 165 -4.93 -3.43 13.99
N PRO A 166 -5.31 -2.13 14.08
CA PRO A 166 -6.43 -1.59 13.31
C PRO A 166 -6.17 -1.66 11.81
N THR A 167 -7.21 -2.04 11.08
CA THR A 167 -7.18 -2.15 9.62
C THR A 167 -8.22 -1.25 8.97
N VAL A 168 -7.93 -0.79 7.76
CA VAL A 168 -8.84 -0.07 6.86
C VAL A 168 -8.80 -0.77 5.51
N VAL A 169 -9.93 -0.87 4.84
CA VAL A 169 -10.01 -1.39 3.47
C VAL A 169 -10.20 -0.25 2.48
N TRP A 170 -9.39 -0.27 1.43
CA TRP A 170 -9.59 0.56 0.24
C TRP A 170 -10.33 -0.29 -0.79
N LEU A 171 -11.63 -0.08 -0.92
CA LEU A 171 -12.45 -0.63 -2.00
C LEU A 171 -12.27 0.29 -3.22
N THR A 172 -11.15 0.09 -3.91
CA THR A 172 -10.71 0.97 -5.00
C THR A 172 -9.76 0.25 -5.97
N PRO A 173 -9.87 0.56 -7.28
CA PRO A 173 -10.91 1.36 -7.88
C PRO A 173 -12.23 0.60 -8.04
N ILE A 174 -13.36 1.30 -8.01
CA ILE A 174 -14.62 0.78 -8.53
C ILE A 174 -14.62 1.06 -10.03
N LEU A 175 -14.61 -0.01 -10.82
CA LEU A 175 -14.57 0.00 -12.28
C LEU A 175 -15.98 -0.21 -12.81
N PRO A 176 -16.59 0.77 -13.49
CA PRO A 176 -17.94 0.63 -14.05
C PRO A 176 -18.05 -0.60 -14.95
N PHE A 177 -19.15 -1.36 -14.79
CA PHE A 177 -19.48 -2.58 -15.54
C PHE A 177 -18.54 -3.78 -15.32
N ILE A 178 -17.56 -3.66 -14.40
CA ILE A 178 -16.58 -4.73 -14.14
C ILE A 178 -16.72 -5.25 -12.71
N ASN A 179 -16.59 -4.37 -11.71
CA ASN A 179 -16.62 -4.76 -10.30
C ASN A 179 -17.60 -3.91 -9.45
N ASP A 180 -18.45 -3.13 -10.09
CA ASP A 180 -19.50 -2.30 -9.45
C ASP A 180 -20.80 -3.08 -9.17
N THR A 181 -20.76 -4.42 -9.24
CA THR A 181 -21.91 -5.27 -8.96
C THR A 181 -22.20 -5.38 -7.47
N LYS A 182 -23.49 -5.66 -7.13
CA LYS A 182 -23.89 -5.88 -5.74
C LYS A 182 -23.12 -7.04 -5.08
N GLU A 183 -22.91 -8.11 -5.83
CA GLU A 183 -22.21 -9.32 -5.38
C GLU A 183 -20.77 -8.98 -5.00
N ASN A 184 -20.07 -8.21 -5.83
CA ASN A 184 -18.70 -7.78 -5.56
C ASN A 184 -18.63 -6.91 -4.32
N ILE A 185 -19.48 -5.88 -4.26
CA ILE A 185 -19.47 -4.92 -3.15
C ILE A 185 -19.84 -5.62 -1.85
N ASN A 186 -20.92 -6.40 -1.83
CA ASN A 186 -21.38 -7.10 -0.63
C ASN A 186 -20.35 -8.13 -0.16
N GLY A 187 -19.76 -8.92 -1.06
CA GLY A 187 -18.73 -9.89 -0.68
C GLY A 187 -17.51 -9.24 0.00
N ILE A 188 -17.06 -8.07 -0.50
CA ILE A 188 -15.97 -7.33 0.17
C ILE A 188 -16.45 -6.73 1.49
N LEU A 189 -17.68 -6.24 1.59
CA LEU A 189 -18.24 -5.72 2.84
C LEU A 189 -18.37 -6.82 3.90
N ASP A 190 -18.78 -8.02 3.53
CA ASP A 190 -18.85 -9.18 4.42
C ASP A 190 -17.46 -9.53 4.98
N TYR A 191 -16.43 -9.55 4.14
CA TYR A 191 -15.04 -9.70 4.58
C TYR A 191 -14.62 -8.59 5.55
N CYS A 192 -14.99 -7.35 5.28
CA CYS A 192 -14.67 -6.21 6.15
C CYS A 192 -15.35 -6.34 7.53
N MET A 193 -16.61 -6.76 7.57
CA MET A 193 -17.36 -6.98 8.82
C MET A 193 -16.75 -8.11 9.62
N GLU A 194 -16.48 -9.25 9.00
CA GLU A 194 -15.86 -10.40 9.65
C GLU A 194 -14.47 -10.08 10.19
N ALA A 195 -13.64 -9.37 9.41
CA ALA A 195 -12.32 -8.93 9.84
C ALA A 195 -12.36 -7.77 10.89
N GLY A 196 -13.50 -7.16 11.13
CA GLY A 196 -13.63 -6.06 12.09
C GLY A 196 -12.87 -4.80 11.68
N VAL A 197 -12.89 -4.50 10.38
CA VAL A 197 -12.21 -3.36 9.76
C VAL A 197 -12.75 -2.05 10.36
N LYS A 198 -11.87 -1.08 10.62
CA LYS A 198 -12.23 0.20 11.26
C LYS A 198 -12.83 1.23 10.30
N GLY A 199 -12.66 1.04 9.01
CA GLY A 199 -13.21 1.92 7.99
C GLY A 199 -13.01 1.36 6.59
N ILE A 200 -13.85 1.83 5.67
CA ILE A 200 -13.79 1.48 4.25
C ILE A 200 -13.73 2.78 3.47
N ILE A 201 -12.78 2.87 2.54
CA ILE A 201 -12.63 4.00 1.63
C ILE A 201 -13.01 3.50 0.24
N CYS A 202 -14.06 4.09 -0.33
CA CYS A 202 -14.54 3.75 -1.66
C CYS A 202 -14.19 4.89 -2.62
N ILE A 203 -13.49 4.55 -3.72
CA ILE A 203 -13.16 5.50 -4.78
C ILE A 203 -13.49 4.86 -6.11
N SER A 204 -14.30 5.53 -6.91
CA SER A 204 -14.58 5.17 -8.31
C SER A 204 -13.60 5.85 -9.24
N ILE A 205 -13.24 5.20 -10.33
CA ILE A 205 -12.56 5.87 -11.45
C ILE A 205 -13.63 6.64 -12.23
N CYS A 206 -13.50 7.96 -12.31
CA CYS A 206 -14.15 8.72 -13.35
C CYS A 206 -13.46 8.41 -14.68
N ILE A 207 -14.11 7.61 -15.53
CA ILE A 207 -13.67 7.45 -16.91
C ILE A 207 -14.01 8.76 -17.62
N ASP A 208 -13.00 9.59 -17.86
CA ASP A 208 -13.17 10.74 -18.71
C ASP A 208 -13.42 10.22 -20.13
N VAL A 209 -14.61 10.49 -20.66
CA VAL A 209 -15.07 10.02 -21.98
C VAL A 209 -14.16 10.51 -23.15
N PHE A 210 -13.20 11.38 -22.85
CA PHE A 210 -12.21 11.88 -23.80
C PHE A 210 -11.18 10.84 -24.28
N PHE A 211 -11.06 9.70 -23.64
CA PHE A 211 -10.13 8.61 -24.08
C PHE A 211 -10.76 7.64 -25.08
N LEU A 212 -12.03 7.79 -25.42
CA LEU A 212 -12.71 6.95 -26.43
C LEU A 212 -12.86 7.69 -27.77
N LYS A 213 -11.86 8.46 -28.20
CA LYS A 213 -11.79 8.87 -29.61
C LYS A 213 -11.02 7.81 -30.40
N PRO A 214 -11.62 7.32 -31.52
CA PRO A 214 -11.04 6.31 -32.39
C PRO A 214 -9.71 6.78 -33.00
#